data_32e035601fa3f69aec32acd2d09e606a
#
_entry.id   32e035601fa3f69aec32acd2d09e606a
#
_cell.length_a   1.000
_cell.length_b   1.000
_cell.length_c   1.000
_cell.angle_alpha   90.00
_cell.angle_beta   90.00
_cell.angle_gamma   90.00
#
_symmetry.space_group_name_H-M   'P 1'
#
loop_
_entity.id
_entity.type
_entity.pdbx_description
1 polymer ?
#
loop_
_entity_poly.entity_id
_entity_poly.type
_entity_poly.pdbx_seq_one_letter_code
_entity_poly.pdbx_strand_id
1 'polypeptide(L)'
;MMEKIQRKFALSPQGAKDLIKSMICCTLQNIVLLFPVCLLYWLVQDLMNCGVSGTRTRFYIAGIVVCLALICAVTYFQYNAAFLATYVESGVRRIHLAEKLRKIPLSFFGKKDLSDLTSTMMADCATLETAFSHFIPELVGSMISTVLIALSLLFFEWHMALAALWVIPVAFIIIAASSKVQDHLSQKSMQAKMACADGIQEYIETLQDLKANNAEKEYLNGLEQKVRAVEQRSIVSEFGTAAFVVSANMILKLGIATVALVGAILLSKGTIDVLTFFLFLLVASRLYDPLQGALQNLAAIISTRTNVARMNEILDHPTQQGADVLSNQGYDITFSHVGFAYGNGETILKDISFTAKQGAVTALVGSSGSGKQPFLV
;
A
#
# COMPACT_ATOMS: atom_id res chain seq x y z
N MET A 1 -7.19 -13.86 14.37
CA MET A 1 -6.11 -13.42 13.45
C MET A 1 -6.70 -12.79 12.19
N MET A 2 -7.65 -13.45 11.51
CA MET A 2 -8.29 -12.96 10.28
C MET A 2 -8.97 -11.60 10.45
N GLU A 3 -9.80 -11.42 11.48
CA GLU A 3 -10.49 -10.16 11.77
C GLU A 3 -9.52 -8.97 11.98
N LYS A 4 -8.36 -9.23 12.63
CA LYS A 4 -7.33 -8.19 12.80
C LYS A 4 -6.73 -7.77 11.46
N ILE A 5 -6.54 -8.71 10.51
CA ILE A 5 -6.04 -8.42 9.16
C ILE A 5 -7.10 -7.64 8.37
N GLN A 6 -8.36 -8.05 8.42
CA GLN A 6 -9.48 -7.36 7.77
C GLN A 6 -9.55 -5.90 8.20
N ARG A 7 -9.58 -5.62 9.50
CA ARG A 7 -9.66 -4.26 10.03
C ARG A 7 -8.39 -3.44 9.78
N LYS A 8 -7.21 -4.09 9.89
CA LYS A 8 -5.92 -3.42 9.67
C LYS A 8 -5.72 -2.96 8.23
N PHE A 9 -6.37 -3.60 7.27
CA PHE A 9 -6.18 -3.36 5.84
C PHE A 9 -7.47 -3.05 5.09
N ALA A 10 -8.59 -2.87 5.78
CA ALA A 10 -9.92 -2.63 5.20
C ALA A 10 -10.27 -3.67 4.11
N LEU A 11 -10.06 -4.96 4.41
CA LEU A 11 -10.27 -6.07 3.50
C LEU A 11 -11.57 -6.82 3.80
N SER A 12 -12.18 -7.39 2.75
CA SER A 12 -13.23 -8.39 2.90
C SER A 12 -12.69 -9.69 3.53
N PRO A 13 -13.55 -10.58 4.06
CA PRO A 13 -13.12 -11.89 4.55
C PRO A 13 -12.39 -12.72 3.48
N GLN A 14 -12.80 -12.61 2.21
CA GLN A 14 -12.16 -13.28 1.10
C GLN A 14 -10.81 -12.61 0.74
N GLY A 15 -10.78 -11.27 0.65
CA GLY A 15 -9.55 -10.53 0.37
C GLY A 15 -8.44 -10.77 1.39
N ALA A 16 -8.79 -10.97 2.68
CA ALA A 16 -7.82 -11.33 3.70
C ALA A 16 -7.21 -12.73 3.50
N LYS A 17 -8.00 -13.71 3.02
CA LYS A 17 -7.50 -15.05 2.65
C LYS A 17 -6.60 -15.00 1.43
N ASP A 18 -7.01 -14.23 0.42
CA ASP A 18 -6.26 -14.08 -0.82
C ASP A 18 -4.93 -13.35 -0.59
N LEU A 19 -4.88 -12.37 0.32
CA LEU A 19 -3.64 -11.72 0.74
C LEU A 19 -2.68 -12.72 1.40
N ILE A 20 -3.15 -13.58 2.30
CA ILE A 20 -2.31 -14.62 2.92
C ILE A 20 -1.82 -15.61 1.85
N LYS A 21 -2.69 -16.02 0.94
CA LYS A 21 -2.33 -16.91 -0.18
C LYS A 21 -1.24 -16.28 -1.05
N SER A 22 -1.35 -14.99 -1.38
CA SER A 22 -0.35 -14.28 -2.17
C SER A 22 1.01 -14.20 -1.46
N MET A 23 1.03 -13.96 -0.14
CA MET A 23 2.26 -13.98 0.68
C MET A 23 2.94 -15.36 0.65
N ILE A 24 2.17 -16.45 0.76
CA ILE A 24 2.69 -17.81 0.68
C ILE A 24 3.26 -18.09 -0.72
N CYS A 25 2.53 -17.70 -1.78
CA CYS A 25 2.98 -17.87 -3.15
C CYS A 25 4.27 -17.07 -3.44
N CYS A 26 4.40 -15.84 -2.93
CA CYS A 26 5.63 -15.06 -3.04
C CYS A 26 6.80 -15.73 -2.32
N THR A 27 6.56 -16.25 -1.10
CA THR A 27 7.59 -17.01 -0.36
C THR A 27 8.06 -18.23 -1.16
N LEU A 28 7.11 -18.99 -1.70
CA LEU A 28 7.40 -20.18 -2.50
C LEU A 28 8.17 -19.83 -3.78
N GLN A 29 7.79 -18.74 -4.44
CA GLN A 29 8.49 -18.24 -5.63
C GLN A 29 9.96 -17.93 -5.32
N ASN A 30 10.24 -17.20 -4.23
CA ASN A 30 11.59 -16.87 -3.82
C ASN A 30 12.45 -18.12 -3.54
N ILE A 31 11.85 -19.16 -2.96
CA ILE A 31 12.54 -20.44 -2.70
C ILE A 31 12.80 -21.20 -4.01
N VAL A 32 11.81 -21.28 -4.90
CA VAL A 32 11.95 -22.00 -6.19
C VAL A 32 12.99 -21.33 -7.10
N LEU A 33 13.14 -20.01 -7.03
CA LEU A 33 14.17 -19.26 -7.75
C LEU A 33 15.61 -19.63 -7.32
N LEU A 34 15.81 -20.33 -6.19
CA LEU A 34 17.12 -20.87 -5.79
C LEU A 34 17.43 -22.25 -6.39
N PHE A 35 16.45 -22.96 -6.93
CA PHE A 35 16.69 -24.31 -7.49
C PHE A 35 17.73 -24.33 -8.64
N PRO A 36 17.75 -23.36 -9.57
CA PRO A 36 18.84 -23.27 -10.55
C PRO A 36 20.22 -23.13 -9.91
N VAL A 37 20.34 -22.46 -8.75
CA VAL A 37 21.61 -22.34 -8.02
C VAL A 37 22.05 -23.69 -7.47
N CYS A 38 21.12 -24.49 -6.93
CA CYS A 38 21.41 -25.86 -6.48
C CYS A 38 21.85 -26.75 -7.65
N LEU A 39 21.21 -26.62 -8.80
CA LEU A 39 21.59 -27.37 -10.00
C LEU A 39 22.99 -26.98 -10.49
N LEU A 40 23.31 -25.69 -10.47
CA LEU A 40 24.62 -25.17 -10.81
C LEU A 40 25.70 -25.67 -9.83
N TYR A 41 25.40 -25.72 -8.53
CA TYR A 41 26.28 -26.29 -7.53
C TYR A 41 26.67 -27.73 -7.86
N TRP A 42 25.71 -28.60 -8.17
CA TRP A 42 25.98 -30.00 -8.55
C TRP A 42 26.77 -30.09 -9.84
N LEU A 43 26.49 -29.24 -10.85
CA LEU A 43 27.23 -29.21 -12.09
C LEU A 43 28.72 -28.86 -11.84
N VAL A 44 28.98 -27.84 -11.03
CA VAL A 44 30.36 -27.45 -10.68
C VAL A 44 31.06 -28.55 -9.89
N GLN A 45 30.35 -29.21 -8.95
CA GLN A 45 30.88 -30.35 -8.23
C GLN A 45 31.33 -31.51 -9.14
N ASP A 46 30.49 -31.86 -10.13
CA ASP A 46 30.83 -32.90 -11.10
C ASP A 46 31.99 -32.51 -11.98
N LEU A 47 32.06 -31.26 -12.42
CA LEU A 47 33.18 -30.74 -13.23
C LEU A 47 34.51 -30.81 -12.47
N MET A 48 34.50 -30.53 -11.16
CA MET A 48 35.71 -30.57 -10.33
C MET A 48 36.18 -32.00 -10.01
N ASN A 49 35.25 -32.96 -9.90
CA ASN A 49 35.59 -34.32 -9.51
C ASN A 49 36.02 -35.23 -10.65
N CYS A 50 35.26 -35.32 -11.75
CA CYS A 50 35.49 -36.32 -12.80
C CYS A 50 35.12 -35.82 -14.22
N GLY A 51 34.69 -34.59 -14.38
CA GLY A 51 34.08 -34.13 -15.64
C GLY A 51 32.65 -34.65 -15.85
N VAL A 52 31.96 -34.09 -16.82
CA VAL A 52 30.55 -34.40 -17.09
C VAL A 52 30.44 -35.49 -18.18
N SER A 53 29.97 -36.68 -17.80
CA SER A 53 29.64 -37.75 -18.75
C SER A 53 28.33 -37.43 -19.51
N GLY A 54 28.13 -38.08 -20.69
CA GLY A 54 26.92 -37.86 -21.49
C GLY A 54 25.59 -38.17 -20.76
N THR A 55 25.60 -39.10 -19.81
CA THR A 55 24.43 -39.41 -18.97
C THR A 55 24.17 -38.28 -18.00
N ARG A 56 25.19 -37.68 -17.40
CA ARG A 56 25.11 -36.54 -16.51
C ARG A 56 24.65 -35.27 -17.23
N THR A 57 25.09 -35.09 -18.48
CA THR A 57 24.62 -33.96 -19.33
C THR A 57 23.10 -34.01 -19.53
N ARG A 58 22.54 -35.21 -19.79
CA ARG A 58 21.07 -35.38 -19.90
C ARG A 58 20.34 -35.06 -18.60
N PHE A 59 20.92 -35.44 -17.45
CA PHE A 59 20.36 -35.09 -16.13
C PHE A 59 20.31 -33.57 -15.92
N TYR A 60 21.36 -32.81 -16.28
CA TYR A 60 21.36 -31.36 -16.14
C TYR A 60 20.38 -30.67 -17.10
N ILE A 61 20.27 -31.15 -18.35
CA ILE A 61 19.28 -30.64 -19.32
C ILE A 61 17.87 -30.88 -18.80
N ALA A 62 17.56 -32.10 -18.33
CA ALA A 62 16.26 -32.41 -17.72
C ALA A 62 16.01 -31.54 -16.47
N GLY A 63 17.02 -31.37 -15.61
CA GLY A 63 16.96 -30.51 -14.42
C GLY A 63 16.64 -29.05 -14.74
N ILE A 64 17.26 -28.48 -15.78
CA ILE A 64 16.96 -27.12 -16.24
C ILE A 64 15.51 -27.01 -16.71
N VAL A 65 15.04 -27.97 -17.51
CA VAL A 65 13.64 -27.99 -17.99
C VAL A 65 12.64 -28.08 -16.83
N VAL A 66 12.93 -28.94 -15.85
CA VAL A 66 12.09 -29.07 -14.64
C VAL A 66 12.11 -27.81 -13.81
N CYS A 67 13.28 -27.20 -13.57
CA CYS A 67 13.38 -25.92 -12.85
C CYS A 67 12.60 -24.81 -13.57
N LEU A 68 12.72 -24.73 -14.90
CA LEU A 68 11.99 -23.74 -15.69
C LEU A 68 10.48 -23.94 -15.58
N ALA A 69 10.01 -25.20 -15.70
CA ALA A 69 8.60 -25.54 -15.57
C ALA A 69 8.06 -25.20 -14.16
N LEU A 70 8.83 -25.49 -13.10
CA LEU A 70 8.47 -25.14 -11.73
C LEU A 70 8.41 -23.62 -11.52
N ILE A 71 9.41 -22.88 -12.03
CA ILE A 71 9.42 -21.41 -11.94
C ILE A 71 8.19 -20.84 -12.67
N CYS A 72 7.90 -21.29 -13.89
CA CYS A 72 6.71 -20.86 -14.64
C CYS A 72 5.41 -21.17 -13.88
N ALA A 73 5.28 -22.39 -13.36
CA ALA A 73 4.08 -22.78 -12.60
C ALA A 73 3.89 -21.93 -11.34
N VAL A 74 4.95 -21.78 -10.53
CA VAL A 74 4.86 -21.01 -9.26
C VAL A 74 4.64 -19.52 -9.56
N THR A 75 5.29 -18.95 -10.57
CA THR A 75 5.07 -17.55 -11.00
C THR A 75 3.62 -17.35 -11.49
N TYR A 76 3.07 -18.30 -12.23
CA TYR A 76 1.67 -18.24 -12.66
C TYR A 76 0.70 -18.25 -11.45
N PHE A 77 0.90 -19.13 -10.47
CA PHE A 77 0.09 -19.16 -9.27
C PHE A 77 0.26 -17.90 -8.41
N GLN A 78 1.48 -17.40 -8.29
CA GLN A 78 1.77 -16.16 -7.56
C GLN A 78 1.07 -14.97 -8.23
N TYR A 79 1.19 -14.85 -9.56
CA TYR A 79 0.55 -13.79 -10.32
C TYR A 79 -0.97 -13.80 -10.12
N ASN A 80 -1.63 -14.96 -10.27
CA ASN A 80 -3.06 -15.07 -10.07
C ASN A 80 -3.47 -14.75 -8.63
N ALA A 81 -2.72 -15.22 -7.64
CA ALA A 81 -3.03 -14.97 -6.24
C ALA A 81 -2.82 -13.50 -5.83
N ALA A 82 -1.81 -12.83 -6.39
CA ALA A 82 -1.50 -11.45 -6.04
C ALA A 82 -2.33 -10.44 -6.85
N PHE A 83 -2.40 -10.60 -8.17
CA PHE A 83 -3.00 -9.57 -9.03
C PHE A 83 -4.51 -9.78 -9.22
N LEU A 84 -4.96 -10.93 -9.72
CA LEU A 84 -6.37 -11.12 -10.02
C LEU A 84 -7.24 -11.01 -8.76
N ALA A 85 -6.80 -11.62 -7.66
CA ALA A 85 -7.52 -11.53 -6.39
C ALA A 85 -7.61 -10.08 -5.87
N THR A 86 -6.54 -9.30 -6.01
CA THR A 86 -6.51 -7.91 -5.56
C THR A 86 -7.44 -7.02 -6.40
N TYR A 87 -7.52 -7.21 -7.71
CA TYR A 87 -8.45 -6.43 -8.55
C TYR A 87 -9.91 -6.74 -8.21
N VAL A 88 -10.25 -8.00 -7.97
CA VAL A 88 -11.59 -8.39 -7.51
C VAL A 88 -11.89 -7.74 -6.15
N GLU A 89 -10.97 -7.82 -5.20
CA GLU A 89 -11.12 -7.21 -3.88
C GLU A 89 -11.25 -5.68 -3.96
N SER A 90 -10.52 -5.03 -4.87
CA SER A 90 -10.63 -3.58 -5.09
C SER A 90 -12.03 -3.18 -5.57
N GLY A 91 -12.64 -3.97 -6.46
CA GLY A 91 -14.02 -3.79 -6.88
C GLY A 91 -15.02 -3.96 -5.72
N VAL A 92 -14.88 -5.06 -4.97
CA VAL A 92 -15.71 -5.34 -3.77
C VAL A 92 -15.60 -4.21 -2.75
N ARG A 93 -14.40 -3.70 -2.50
CA ARG A 93 -14.15 -2.60 -1.55
C ARG A 93 -14.87 -1.32 -1.98
N ARG A 94 -14.77 -0.92 -3.27
CA ARG A 94 -15.46 0.27 -3.80
C ARG A 94 -16.98 0.13 -3.67
N ILE A 95 -17.53 -1.03 -4.00
CA ILE A 95 -18.97 -1.32 -3.82
C ILE A 95 -19.36 -1.24 -2.35
N HIS A 96 -18.58 -1.82 -1.44
CA HIS A 96 -18.86 -1.82 -0.02
C HIS A 96 -18.80 -0.39 0.58
N LEU A 97 -17.85 0.43 0.15
CA LEU A 97 -17.79 1.85 0.53
C LEU A 97 -19.02 2.61 0.02
N ALA A 98 -19.41 2.41 -1.24
CA ALA A 98 -20.60 3.05 -1.83
C ALA A 98 -21.89 2.64 -1.10
N GLU A 99 -22.06 1.34 -0.81
CA GLU A 99 -23.17 0.82 -0.03
C GLU A 99 -23.22 1.37 1.40
N LYS A 100 -22.03 1.55 2.00
CA LYS A 100 -21.95 2.16 3.33
C LYS A 100 -22.33 3.63 3.29
N LEU A 101 -21.81 4.40 2.32
CA LEU A 101 -22.15 5.82 2.13
C LEU A 101 -23.66 6.01 1.94
N ARG A 102 -24.33 5.13 1.19
CA ARG A 102 -25.81 5.16 1.01
C ARG A 102 -26.59 5.05 2.32
N LYS A 103 -26.00 4.43 3.35
CA LYS A 103 -26.63 4.18 4.67
C LYS A 103 -26.21 5.15 5.75
N ILE A 104 -25.27 6.04 5.48
CA ILE A 104 -24.78 7.03 6.44
C ILE A 104 -25.75 8.23 6.47
N PRO A 105 -26.00 8.85 7.65
CA PRO A 105 -26.85 10.04 7.76
C PRO A 105 -26.36 11.21 6.92
N LEU A 106 -27.28 12.03 6.39
CA LEU A 106 -26.94 13.21 5.60
C LEU A 106 -26.03 14.22 6.33
N SER A 107 -26.11 14.28 7.66
CA SER A 107 -25.24 15.13 8.49
C SER A 107 -23.74 14.83 8.35
N PHE A 108 -23.37 13.63 7.91
CA PHE A 108 -22.00 13.27 7.60
C PHE A 108 -21.47 14.05 6.37
N PHE A 109 -22.29 14.17 5.32
CA PHE A 109 -21.92 14.86 4.10
C PHE A 109 -21.80 16.38 4.25
N GLY A 110 -22.45 16.95 5.28
CA GLY A 110 -22.26 18.35 5.65
C GLY A 110 -20.93 18.66 6.35
N LYS A 111 -20.23 17.62 6.84
CA LYS A 111 -18.93 17.74 7.53
C LYS A 111 -17.75 17.26 6.70
N LYS A 112 -18.00 16.50 5.64
CA LYS A 112 -16.98 15.93 4.74
C LYS A 112 -17.12 16.54 3.36
N ASP A 113 -15.98 16.93 2.79
CA ASP A 113 -15.95 17.41 1.43
C ASP A 113 -16.20 16.26 0.45
N LEU A 114 -17.00 16.50 -0.58
CA LEU A 114 -17.29 15.53 -1.64
C LEU A 114 -15.99 15.10 -2.38
N SER A 115 -15.05 16.02 -2.54
CA SER A 115 -13.76 15.74 -3.17
C SER A 115 -12.93 14.76 -2.32
N ASP A 116 -12.98 14.87 -0.98
CA ASP A 116 -12.31 13.95 -0.04
C ASP A 116 -12.91 12.54 -0.13
N LEU A 117 -14.22 12.42 -0.17
CA LEU A 117 -14.91 11.13 -0.33
C LEU A 117 -14.59 10.48 -1.68
N THR A 118 -14.61 11.26 -2.76
CA THR A 118 -14.27 10.78 -4.10
C THR A 118 -12.81 10.32 -4.16
N SER A 119 -11.89 11.09 -3.56
CA SER A 119 -10.47 10.72 -3.45
C SER A 119 -10.29 9.41 -2.67
N THR A 120 -11.02 9.22 -1.57
CA THR A 120 -10.98 7.96 -0.79
C THR A 120 -11.46 6.77 -1.61
N MET A 121 -12.56 6.92 -2.36
CA MET A 121 -13.11 5.85 -3.20
C MET A 121 -12.22 5.51 -4.41
N MET A 122 -11.57 6.50 -5.01
CA MET A 122 -10.81 6.32 -6.25
C MET A 122 -9.31 6.16 -5.98
N ALA A 123 -8.68 7.20 -5.44
CA ALA A 123 -7.22 7.26 -5.29
C ALA A 123 -6.71 6.36 -4.16
N ASP A 124 -7.35 6.38 -2.98
CA ASP A 124 -6.90 5.54 -1.86
C ASP A 124 -7.13 4.06 -2.16
N CYS A 125 -8.26 3.70 -2.81
CA CYS A 125 -8.48 2.33 -3.27
C CYS A 125 -7.44 1.86 -4.29
N ALA A 126 -7.04 2.71 -5.24
CA ALA A 126 -6.01 2.39 -6.23
C ALA A 126 -4.62 2.22 -5.57
N THR A 127 -4.29 3.07 -4.58
CA THR A 127 -3.05 2.93 -3.81
C THR A 127 -3.01 1.61 -3.03
N LEU A 128 -4.11 1.23 -2.40
CA LEU A 128 -4.21 -0.06 -1.70
C LEU A 128 -4.18 -1.25 -2.66
N GLU A 129 -4.75 -1.12 -3.85
CA GLU A 129 -4.68 -2.12 -4.91
C GLU A 129 -3.21 -2.43 -5.27
N THR A 130 -2.40 -1.39 -5.51
CA THR A 130 -0.97 -1.55 -5.77
C THR A 130 -0.23 -2.14 -4.56
N ALA A 131 -0.56 -1.70 -3.34
CA ALA A 131 0.08 -2.21 -2.13
C ALA A 131 -0.19 -3.70 -1.89
N PHE A 132 -1.41 -4.18 -2.16
CA PHE A 132 -1.79 -5.58 -1.96
C PHE A 132 -1.38 -6.49 -3.11
N SER A 133 -1.28 -5.97 -4.33
CA SER A 133 -0.83 -6.76 -5.49
C SER A 133 0.69 -6.94 -5.53
N HIS A 134 1.45 -5.92 -5.09
CA HIS A 134 2.90 -5.90 -5.23
C HIS A 134 3.63 -5.82 -3.89
N PHE A 135 3.42 -4.75 -3.11
CA PHE A 135 4.35 -4.37 -2.05
C PHE A 135 4.27 -5.27 -0.81
N ILE A 136 3.07 -5.53 -0.30
CA ILE A 136 2.88 -6.28 0.94
C ILE A 136 3.23 -7.77 0.77
N PRO A 137 2.75 -8.48 -0.29
CA PRO A 137 3.13 -9.87 -0.52
C PRO A 137 4.63 -10.05 -0.76
N GLU A 138 5.26 -9.13 -1.50
CA GLU A 138 6.69 -9.15 -1.77
C GLU A 138 7.51 -8.94 -0.48
N LEU A 139 7.16 -7.94 0.35
CA LEU A 139 7.85 -7.69 1.62
C LEU A 139 7.76 -8.91 2.56
N VAL A 140 6.55 -9.42 2.78
CA VAL A 140 6.34 -10.55 3.70
C VAL A 140 6.96 -11.82 3.13
N GLY A 141 6.78 -12.07 1.84
CA GLY A 141 7.37 -13.23 1.16
C GLY A 141 8.88 -13.22 1.18
N SER A 142 9.52 -12.07 0.92
CA SER A 142 10.98 -11.93 0.98
C SER A 142 11.51 -12.07 2.41
N MET A 143 10.83 -11.54 3.43
CA MET A 143 11.24 -11.72 4.83
C MET A 143 11.18 -13.20 5.26
N ILE A 144 10.07 -13.89 4.95
CA ILE A 144 9.92 -15.31 5.32
C ILE A 144 10.95 -16.16 4.58
N SER A 145 11.10 -15.99 3.25
CA SER A 145 12.07 -16.74 2.47
C SER A 145 13.50 -16.48 2.94
N THR A 146 13.84 -15.23 3.25
CA THR A 146 15.16 -14.87 3.80
C THR A 146 15.44 -15.57 5.12
N VAL A 147 14.47 -15.62 6.04
CA VAL A 147 14.63 -16.35 7.31
C VAL A 147 14.83 -17.85 7.08
N LEU A 148 14.07 -18.47 6.18
CA LEU A 148 14.22 -19.90 5.86
C LEU A 148 15.60 -20.20 5.24
N ILE A 149 16.03 -19.36 4.31
CA ILE A 149 17.35 -19.49 3.66
C ILE A 149 18.46 -19.25 4.68
N ALA A 150 18.32 -18.23 5.52
CA ALA A 150 19.29 -17.91 6.59
C ALA A 150 19.49 -19.10 7.54
N LEU A 151 18.39 -19.73 7.98
CA LEU A 151 18.45 -20.92 8.81
C LEU A 151 19.18 -22.07 8.10
N SER A 152 18.86 -22.32 6.82
CA SER A 152 19.54 -23.36 6.03
C SER A 152 21.05 -23.08 5.89
N LEU A 153 21.44 -21.83 5.66
CA LEU A 153 22.86 -21.44 5.54
C LEU A 153 23.62 -21.60 6.88
N LEU A 154 22.97 -21.27 8.01
CA LEU A 154 23.56 -21.42 9.35
C LEU A 154 23.85 -22.89 9.68
N PHE A 155 22.98 -23.82 9.25
CA PHE A 155 23.21 -25.26 9.41
C PHE A 155 24.30 -25.81 8.48
N PHE A 156 24.50 -25.16 7.33
CA PHE A 156 25.49 -25.62 6.34
C PHE A 156 26.92 -25.18 6.71
N GLU A 157 27.15 -23.85 6.91
CA GLU A 157 28.43 -23.28 7.33
C GLU A 157 28.16 -21.92 8.05
N TRP A 158 28.22 -21.92 9.35
CA TRP A 158 27.77 -20.78 10.18
C TRP A 158 28.66 -19.53 10.04
N HIS A 159 29.98 -19.66 9.81
CA HIS A 159 30.85 -18.50 9.64
C HIS A 159 30.51 -17.73 8.36
N MET A 160 30.32 -18.47 7.26
CA MET A 160 29.93 -17.89 5.99
C MET A 160 28.51 -17.31 6.05
N ALA A 161 27.59 -17.99 6.75
CA ALA A 161 26.25 -17.50 6.97
C ALA A 161 26.23 -16.17 7.73
N LEU A 162 27.00 -16.03 8.80
CA LEU A 162 27.12 -14.78 9.53
C LEU A 162 27.69 -13.65 8.66
N ALA A 163 28.70 -13.98 7.82
CA ALA A 163 29.27 -13.02 6.86
C ALA A 163 28.25 -12.55 5.81
N ALA A 164 27.25 -13.38 5.45
CA ALA A 164 26.17 -13.01 4.56
C ALA A 164 25.02 -12.26 5.26
N LEU A 165 24.68 -12.60 6.49
CA LEU A 165 23.43 -12.17 7.12
C LEU A 165 23.52 -10.85 7.89
N TRP A 166 24.70 -10.44 8.37
CA TRP A 166 24.87 -9.22 9.20
C TRP A 166 24.40 -7.94 8.50
N VAL A 167 24.48 -7.88 7.17
CA VAL A 167 24.07 -6.71 6.37
C VAL A 167 22.55 -6.49 6.38
N ILE A 168 21.78 -7.56 6.58
CA ILE A 168 20.31 -7.50 6.54
C ILE A 168 19.75 -6.63 7.67
N PRO A 169 20.05 -6.89 8.96
CA PRO A 169 19.57 -6.05 10.04
C PRO A 169 20.08 -4.61 9.92
N VAL A 170 21.33 -4.40 9.44
CA VAL A 170 21.87 -3.05 9.23
C VAL A 170 21.08 -2.28 8.18
N ALA A 171 20.74 -2.90 7.04
CA ALA A 171 19.92 -2.28 6.01
C ALA A 171 18.52 -1.91 6.54
N PHE A 172 17.88 -2.80 7.31
CA PHE A 172 16.59 -2.52 7.95
C PHE A 172 16.67 -1.39 8.98
N ILE A 173 17.74 -1.31 9.78
CA ILE A 173 17.96 -0.23 10.74
C ILE A 173 18.09 1.11 10.03
N ILE A 174 18.82 1.18 8.90
CA ILE A 174 18.95 2.41 8.09
C ILE A 174 17.58 2.89 7.62
N ILE A 175 16.77 2.02 7.04
CA ILE A 175 15.43 2.38 6.58
C ILE A 175 14.52 2.78 7.75
N ALA A 176 14.53 2.04 8.85
CA ALA A 176 13.73 2.35 10.03
C ALA A 176 14.14 3.69 10.67
N ALA A 177 15.44 3.97 10.77
CA ALA A 177 15.95 5.22 11.32
C ALA A 177 15.63 6.44 10.42
N SER A 178 15.61 6.23 9.10
CA SER A 178 15.30 7.29 8.13
C SER A 178 13.82 7.59 7.98
N SER A 179 12.92 6.74 8.47
CA SER A 179 11.46 6.84 8.25
C SER A 179 10.89 8.20 8.64
N LYS A 180 11.29 8.75 9.80
CA LYS A 180 10.82 10.07 10.26
C LYS A 180 11.25 11.21 9.32
N VAL A 181 12.45 11.13 8.76
CA VAL A 181 12.96 12.13 7.82
C VAL A 181 12.20 12.00 6.49
N GLN A 182 12.00 10.80 6.01
CA GLN A 182 11.24 10.52 4.79
C GLN A 182 9.79 11.00 4.94
N ASP A 183 9.11 10.70 6.06
CA ASP A 183 7.75 11.17 6.35
C ASP A 183 7.66 12.69 6.34
N HIS A 184 8.61 13.39 6.97
CA HIS A 184 8.65 14.84 6.99
C HIS A 184 8.84 15.45 5.59
N LEU A 185 9.75 14.90 4.78
CA LEU A 185 9.97 15.33 3.41
C LEU A 185 8.73 15.09 2.53
N SER A 186 8.13 13.92 2.67
CA SER A 186 6.91 13.55 1.96
C SER A 186 5.74 14.46 2.32
N GLN A 187 5.54 14.78 3.60
CA GLN A 187 4.50 15.71 4.06
C GLN A 187 4.67 17.10 3.47
N LYS A 188 5.90 17.64 3.44
CA LYS A 188 6.17 18.94 2.82
C LYS A 188 5.90 18.94 1.32
N SER A 189 6.26 17.87 0.61
CA SER A 189 5.94 17.70 -0.81
C SER A 189 4.42 17.63 -1.03
N MET A 190 3.69 16.89 -0.18
CA MET A 190 2.23 16.78 -0.26
C MET A 190 1.55 18.14 -0.01
N GLN A 191 1.98 18.88 1.00
CA GLN A 191 1.44 20.23 1.27
C GLN A 191 1.63 21.18 0.08
N ALA A 192 2.79 21.14 -0.57
CA ALA A 192 3.03 21.94 -1.77
C ALA A 192 2.11 21.53 -2.93
N LYS A 193 1.89 20.21 -3.12
CA LYS A 193 0.97 19.69 -4.14
C LYS A 193 -0.48 20.12 -3.89
N MET A 194 -0.93 20.07 -2.64
CA MET A 194 -2.27 20.55 -2.26
C MET A 194 -2.43 22.04 -2.52
N ALA A 195 -1.49 22.86 -2.06
CA ALA A 195 -1.53 24.32 -2.30
C ALA A 195 -1.49 24.69 -3.79
N CYS A 196 -0.83 23.87 -4.63
CA CYS A 196 -0.85 24.03 -6.07
C CYS A 196 -2.20 23.63 -6.66
N ALA A 197 -2.78 22.50 -6.21
CA ALA A 197 -4.09 22.05 -6.66
C ALA A 197 -5.19 23.07 -6.32
N ASP A 198 -5.18 23.59 -5.09
CA ASP A 198 -6.10 24.64 -4.65
C ASP A 198 -5.97 25.90 -5.54
N GLY A 199 -4.73 26.30 -5.87
CA GLY A 199 -4.49 27.43 -6.76
C GLY A 199 -4.96 27.20 -8.21
N ILE A 200 -4.85 25.97 -8.72
CA ILE A 200 -5.38 25.61 -10.03
C ILE A 200 -6.90 25.64 -10.01
N GLN A 201 -7.52 25.11 -8.97
CA GLN A 201 -8.97 25.12 -8.81
C GLN A 201 -9.50 26.57 -8.75
N GLU A 202 -8.91 27.41 -7.90
CA GLU A 202 -9.26 28.83 -7.80
C GLU A 202 -9.11 29.56 -9.14
N TYR A 203 -8.04 29.29 -9.90
CA TYR A 203 -7.85 29.85 -11.24
C TYR A 203 -8.98 29.47 -12.19
N ILE A 204 -9.40 28.18 -12.19
CA ILE A 204 -10.48 27.73 -13.07
C ILE A 204 -11.82 28.34 -12.66
N GLU A 205 -12.12 28.41 -11.37
CA GLU A 205 -13.37 28.98 -10.84
C GLU A 205 -13.48 30.49 -11.12
N THR A 206 -12.36 31.22 -11.03
CA THR A 206 -12.33 32.69 -11.20
C THR A 206 -11.93 33.12 -12.61
N LEU A 207 -11.73 32.20 -13.56
CA LEU A 207 -11.20 32.48 -14.89
C LEU A 207 -11.97 33.56 -15.66
N GLN A 208 -13.30 33.56 -15.53
CA GLN A 208 -14.15 34.57 -16.19
C GLN A 208 -13.91 35.97 -15.61
N ASP A 209 -13.80 36.08 -14.31
CA ASP A 209 -13.55 37.33 -13.60
C ASP A 209 -12.14 37.85 -13.89
N LEU A 210 -11.14 36.97 -13.90
CA LEU A 210 -9.76 37.30 -14.25
C LEU A 210 -9.66 37.85 -15.67
N LYS A 211 -10.34 37.22 -16.63
CA LYS A 211 -10.39 37.68 -18.03
C LYS A 211 -11.11 39.01 -18.16
N ALA A 212 -12.23 39.21 -17.47
CA ALA A 212 -12.98 40.47 -17.49
C ALA A 212 -12.15 41.63 -16.96
N ASN A 213 -11.22 41.40 -16.03
CA ASN A 213 -10.39 42.42 -15.42
C ASN A 213 -8.93 42.47 -15.96
N ASN A 214 -8.58 41.66 -16.98
CA ASN A 214 -7.22 41.51 -17.53
C ASN A 214 -6.17 41.16 -16.46
N ALA A 215 -6.54 40.39 -15.42
CA ALA A 215 -5.71 40.05 -14.29
C ALA A 215 -5.09 38.63 -14.39
N GLU A 216 -5.27 37.90 -15.51
CA GLU A 216 -4.80 36.53 -15.67
C GLU A 216 -3.27 36.40 -15.50
N LYS A 217 -2.54 37.37 -16.06
CA LYS A 217 -1.08 37.34 -16.05
C LYS A 217 -0.50 37.43 -14.64
N GLU A 218 -1.09 38.28 -13.79
CA GLU A 218 -0.67 38.43 -12.40
C GLU A 218 -0.98 37.15 -11.58
N TYR A 219 -2.18 36.60 -11.77
CA TYR A 219 -2.59 35.35 -11.13
C TYR A 219 -1.69 34.19 -11.55
N LEU A 220 -1.39 34.04 -12.84
CA LEU A 220 -0.52 33.01 -13.39
C LEU A 220 0.88 33.06 -12.82
N ASN A 221 1.45 34.27 -12.56
CA ASN A 221 2.74 34.39 -11.90
C ASN A 221 2.72 33.79 -10.48
N GLY A 222 1.64 33.98 -9.73
CA GLY A 222 1.45 33.41 -8.42
C GLY A 222 1.30 31.87 -8.49
N LEU A 223 0.56 31.38 -9.48
CA LEU A 223 0.40 29.95 -9.72
C LEU A 223 1.72 29.28 -10.13
N GLU A 224 2.53 29.94 -10.99
CA GLU A 224 3.87 29.45 -11.36
C GLU A 224 4.77 29.27 -10.14
N GLN A 225 4.72 30.18 -9.16
CA GLN A 225 5.48 30.03 -7.91
C GLN A 225 5.03 28.77 -7.12
N LYS A 226 3.72 28.50 -7.06
CA LYS A 226 3.19 27.29 -6.43
C LYS A 226 3.66 26.03 -7.17
N VAL A 227 3.67 26.02 -8.51
CA VAL A 227 4.19 24.91 -9.33
C VAL A 227 5.68 24.70 -9.09
N ARG A 228 6.49 25.74 -9.07
CA ARG A 228 7.92 25.66 -8.76
C ARG A 228 8.19 25.17 -7.34
N ALA A 229 7.33 25.53 -6.38
CA ALA A 229 7.43 25.00 -5.02
C ALA A 229 7.15 23.48 -4.98
N VAL A 230 6.18 22.98 -5.77
CA VAL A 230 5.93 21.54 -5.92
C VAL A 230 7.16 20.84 -6.50
N GLU A 231 7.73 21.38 -7.58
CA GLU A 231 8.93 20.83 -8.20
C GLU A 231 10.08 20.71 -7.20
N GLN A 232 10.45 21.80 -6.54
CA GLN A 232 11.54 21.82 -5.56
C GLN A 232 11.30 20.87 -4.40
N ARG A 233 10.09 20.86 -3.82
CA ARG A 233 9.75 19.97 -2.70
C ARG A 233 9.71 18.50 -3.12
N SER A 234 9.26 18.20 -4.32
CA SER A 234 9.27 16.84 -4.86
C SER A 234 10.69 16.36 -5.11
N ILE A 235 11.56 17.18 -5.72
CA ILE A 235 12.97 16.85 -5.91
C ILE A 235 13.65 16.55 -4.57
N VAL A 236 13.50 17.43 -3.56
CA VAL A 236 14.10 17.23 -2.24
C VAL A 236 13.57 15.96 -1.56
N SER A 237 12.27 15.68 -1.70
CA SER A 237 11.65 14.46 -1.14
C SER A 237 12.18 13.20 -1.82
N GLU A 238 12.24 13.19 -3.15
CA GLU A 238 12.74 12.04 -3.93
C GLU A 238 14.24 11.78 -3.67
N PHE A 239 15.07 12.80 -3.70
CA PHE A 239 16.50 12.66 -3.39
C PHE A 239 16.73 12.19 -1.95
N GLY A 240 15.98 12.73 -1.00
CA GLY A 240 16.07 12.33 0.40
C GLY A 240 15.69 10.85 0.59
N THR A 241 14.58 10.41 -0.02
CA THR A 241 14.16 9.01 0.03
C THR A 241 15.15 8.10 -0.69
N ALA A 242 15.57 8.48 -1.90
CA ALA A 242 16.54 7.72 -2.70
C ALA A 242 17.87 7.52 -1.97
N ALA A 243 18.39 8.56 -1.30
CA ALA A 243 19.66 8.47 -0.57
C ALA A 243 19.64 7.37 0.48
N PHE A 244 18.58 7.24 1.27
CA PHE A 244 18.45 6.20 2.28
C PHE A 244 18.25 4.81 1.69
N VAL A 245 17.37 4.68 0.68
CA VAL A 245 17.11 3.41 0.01
C VAL A 245 18.35 2.90 -0.72
N VAL A 246 19.05 3.78 -1.45
CA VAL A 246 20.30 3.42 -2.13
C VAL A 246 21.40 3.03 -1.12
N SER A 247 21.51 3.76 0.01
CA SER A 247 22.46 3.41 1.06
C SER A 247 22.18 2.03 1.64
N ALA A 248 20.91 1.70 1.93
CA ALA A 248 20.52 0.38 2.42
C ALA A 248 20.83 -0.72 1.38
N ASN A 249 20.56 -0.47 0.09
CA ASN A 249 20.88 -1.40 -0.98
C ASN A 249 22.40 -1.58 -1.18
N MET A 250 23.20 -0.53 -1.02
CA MET A 250 24.65 -0.63 -1.03
C MET A 250 25.19 -1.50 0.12
N ILE A 251 24.61 -1.35 1.33
CA ILE A 251 24.97 -2.21 2.46
C ILE A 251 24.66 -3.68 2.15
N LEU A 252 23.50 -3.99 1.56
CA LEU A 252 23.19 -5.37 1.16
C LEU A 252 24.24 -5.91 0.18
N LYS A 253 24.69 -5.11 -0.79
CA LYS A 253 25.73 -5.52 -1.73
C LYS A 253 27.11 -5.72 -1.08
N LEU A 254 27.43 -4.97 0.00
CA LEU A 254 28.63 -5.22 0.80
C LEU A 254 28.64 -6.62 1.43
N GLY A 255 27.46 -7.22 1.65
CA GLY A 255 27.35 -8.59 2.11
C GLY A 255 28.05 -9.60 1.16
N ILE A 256 28.02 -9.38 -0.14
CA ILE A 256 28.74 -10.23 -1.11
C ILE A 256 30.26 -10.07 -0.90
N ALA A 257 30.72 -8.84 -0.71
CA ALA A 257 32.13 -8.58 -0.46
C ALA A 257 32.62 -9.21 0.87
N THR A 258 31.81 -9.15 1.92
CA THR A 258 32.16 -9.80 3.22
C THR A 258 32.17 -11.31 3.11
N VAL A 259 31.23 -11.92 2.36
CA VAL A 259 31.22 -13.35 2.07
C VAL A 259 32.48 -13.74 1.28
N ALA A 260 32.87 -12.96 0.27
CA ALA A 260 34.07 -13.20 -0.50
C ALA A 260 35.35 -13.14 0.35
N LEU A 261 35.44 -12.11 1.21
CA LEU A 261 36.60 -11.91 2.09
C LEU A 261 36.73 -13.01 3.16
N VAL A 262 35.63 -13.28 3.89
CA VAL A 262 35.62 -14.33 4.93
C VAL A 262 35.82 -15.70 4.29
N GLY A 263 35.18 -15.97 3.15
CA GLY A 263 35.32 -17.20 2.43
C GLY A 263 36.74 -17.44 1.91
N ALA A 264 37.41 -16.40 1.38
CA ALA A 264 38.82 -16.50 0.97
C ALA A 264 39.75 -16.83 2.16
N ILE A 265 39.49 -16.25 3.34
CA ILE A 265 40.26 -16.55 4.56
C ILE A 265 40.02 -18.01 5.02
N LEU A 266 38.76 -18.47 5.02
CA LEU A 266 38.43 -19.84 5.43
C LEU A 266 38.95 -20.88 4.44
N LEU A 267 38.89 -20.56 3.14
CA LEU A 267 39.46 -21.38 2.08
C LEU A 267 40.99 -21.51 2.20
N SER A 268 41.68 -20.39 2.48
CA SER A 268 43.15 -20.41 2.66
C SER A 268 43.56 -21.20 3.92
N LYS A 269 42.71 -21.30 4.92
CA LYS A 269 42.91 -22.14 6.12
C LYS A 269 42.50 -23.61 5.90
N GLY A 270 41.92 -23.94 4.76
CA GLY A 270 41.43 -25.30 4.48
C GLY A 270 40.21 -25.72 5.28
N THR A 271 39.48 -24.76 5.89
CA THR A 271 38.27 -25.04 6.67
C THR A 271 37.04 -25.25 5.80
N ILE A 272 37.00 -24.66 4.61
CA ILE A 272 35.96 -24.85 3.61
C ILE A 272 36.58 -25.24 2.27
N ASP A 273 35.82 -25.90 1.40
CA ASP A 273 36.22 -26.21 0.04
C ASP A 273 35.82 -25.10 -0.94
N VAL A 274 36.40 -25.12 -2.14
CA VAL A 274 36.12 -24.15 -3.20
C VAL A 274 34.63 -24.15 -3.58
N LEU A 275 34.02 -25.33 -3.53
CA LEU A 275 32.61 -25.50 -3.90
C LEU A 275 31.68 -24.82 -2.89
N THR A 276 31.92 -24.96 -1.59
CA THR A 276 31.19 -24.25 -0.54
C THR A 276 31.36 -22.74 -0.67
N PHE A 277 32.57 -22.26 -0.91
CA PHE A 277 32.82 -20.84 -1.17
C PHE A 277 31.99 -20.30 -2.35
N PHE A 278 32.02 -21.02 -3.46
CA PHE A 278 31.23 -20.65 -4.65
C PHE A 278 29.72 -20.65 -4.41
N LEU A 279 29.21 -21.66 -3.68
CA LEU A 279 27.80 -21.74 -3.30
C LEU A 279 27.36 -20.50 -2.49
N PHE A 280 28.15 -20.12 -1.48
CA PHE A 280 27.79 -18.97 -0.65
C PHE A 280 27.80 -17.65 -1.42
N LEU A 281 28.71 -17.45 -2.38
CA LEU A 281 28.70 -16.29 -3.26
C LEU A 281 27.44 -16.23 -4.12
N LEU A 282 27.04 -17.35 -4.69
CA LEU A 282 25.83 -17.43 -5.51
C LEU A 282 24.56 -17.22 -4.68
N VAL A 283 24.47 -17.89 -3.53
CA VAL A 283 23.28 -17.74 -2.67
C VAL A 283 23.20 -16.33 -2.11
N ALA A 284 24.29 -15.71 -1.68
CA ALA A 284 24.32 -14.34 -1.20
C ALA A 284 23.85 -13.35 -2.27
N SER A 285 24.27 -13.51 -3.52
CA SER A 285 23.81 -12.65 -4.61
C SER A 285 22.30 -12.73 -4.84
N ARG A 286 21.70 -13.91 -4.66
CA ARG A 286 20.26 -14.13 -4.84
C ARG A 286 19.41 -13.78 -3.62
N LEU A 287 20.01 -13.91 -2.42
CA LEU A 287 19.31 -13.63 -1.15
C LEU A 287 18.91 -12.16 -1.01
N TYR A 288 19.73 -11.25 -1.55
CA TYR A 288 19.50 -9.81 -1.38
C TYR A 288 18.52 -9.22 -2.40
N ASP A 289 18.33 -9.83 -3.57
CA ASP A 289 17.45 -9.30 -4.62
C ASP A 289 16.00 -9.05 -4.15
N PRO A 290 15.29 -10.03 -3.52
CA PRO A 290 13.93 -9.81 -3.03
C PRO A 290 13.87 -8.78 -1.89
N LEU A 291 14.93 -8.69 -1.06
CA LEU A 291 14.99 -7.72 0.02
C LEU A 291 15.17 -6.29 -0.49
N GLN A 292 15.93 -6.09 -1.58
CA GLN A 292 16.09 -4.78 -2.20
C GLN A 292 14.76 -4.22 -2.69
N GLY A 293 13.96 -5.03 -3.40
CA GLY A 293 12.61 -4.65 -3.82
C GLY A 293 11.70 -4.32 -2.64
N ALA A 294 11.71 -5.18 -1.61
CA ALA A 294 10.91 -4.98 -0.41
C ALA A 294 11.26 -3.69 0.35
N LEU A 295 12.55 -3.35 0.46
CA LEU A 295 13.01 -2.11 1.10
C LEU A 295 12.59 -0.86 0.32
N GLN A 296 12.63 -0.91 -1.02
CA GLN A 296 12.17 0.19 -1.87
C GLN A 296 10.68 0.51 -1.65
N ASN A 297 9.86 -0.52 -1.46
CA ASN A 297 8.42 -0.40 -1.34
C ASN A 297 7.95 -0.13 0.10
N LEU A 298 8.84 -0.16 1.09
CA LEU A 298 8.47 -0.05 2.51
C LEU A 298 7.78 1.29 2.84
N ALA A 299 8.26 2.40 2.27
CA ALA A 299 7.65 3.71 2.45
C ALA A 299 6.21 3.75 1.91
N ALA A 300 5.97 3.15 0.73
CA ALA A 300 4.63 3.02 0.15
C ALA A 300 3.69 2.17 1.03
N ILE A 301 4.21 1.11 1.66
CA ILE A 301 3.43 0.29 2.61
C ILE A 301 3.04 1.10 3.86
N ILE A 302 3.94 1.94 4.37
CA ILE A 302 3.65 2.78 5.54
C ILE A 302 2.54 3.78 5.20
N SER A 303 2.56 4.41 4.03
CA SER A 303 1.54 5.37 3.60
C SER A 303 0.13 4.76 3.48
N THR A 304 0.02 3.45 3.23
CA THR A 304 -1.29 2.76 3.16
C THR A 304 -2.07 2.84 4.47
N ARG A 305 -1.41 3.04 5.62
CA ARG A 305 -2.08 3.18 6.92
C ARG A 305 -3.02 4.38 6.95
N THR A 306 -2.62 5.50 6.36
CA THR A 306 -3.46 6.70 6.27
C THR A 306 -4.66 6.46 5.38
N ASN A 307 -4.47 5.81 4.22
CA ASN A 307 -5.56 5.48 3.30
C ASN A 307 -6.58 4.53 3.95
N VAL A 308 -6.09 3.51 4.67
CA VAL A 308 -6.95 2.59 5.43
C VAL A 308 -7.71 3.32 6.54
N ALA A 309 -7.05 4.26 7.25
CA ALA A 309 -7.71 5.03 8.32
C ALA A 309 -8.88 5.85 7.78
N ARG A 310 -8.71 6.52 6.61
CA ARG A 310 -9.79 7.27 5.94
C ARG A 310 -10.95 6.36 5.52
N MET A 311 -10.65 5.17 4.99
CA MET A 311 -11.70 4.20 4.65
C MET A 311 -12.43 3.69 5.89
N ASN A 312 -11.70 3.36 6.96
CA ASN A 312 -12.31 2.89 8.19
C ASN A 312 -13.17 3.96 8.85
N GLU A 313 -12.83 5.24 8.72
CA GLU A 313 -13.69 6.35 9.16
C GLU A 313 -15.08 6.29 8.52
N ILE A 314 -15.15 5.95 7.23
CA ILE A 314 -16.42 5.75 6.52
C ILE A 314 -17.08 4.44 6.94
N LEU A 315 -16.34 3.34 6.98
CA LEU A 315 -16.87 2.01 7.25
C LEU A 315 -17.39 1.85 8.70
N ASP A 316 -16.70 2.43 9.66
CA ASP A 316 -17.06 2.38 11.08
C ASP A 316 -18.14 3.43 11.47
N HIS A 317 -18.46 4.38 10.57
CA HIS A 317 -19.47 5.40 10.87
C HIS A 317 -20.85 4.77 11.13
N PRO A 318 -21.61 5.23 12.14
CA PRO A 318 -22.95 4.74 12.39
C PRO A 318 -23.86 4.88 11.14
N THR A 319 -24.65 3.86 10.88
CA THR A 319 -25.65 3.90 9.81
C THR A 319 -26.95 4.53 10.30
N GLN A 320 -27.67 5.18 9.40
CA GLN A 320 -29.00 5.67 9.69
C GLN A 320 -29.91 4.48 10.01
N GLN A 321 -30.65 4.62 11.10
CA GLN A 321 -31.65 3.64 11.52
C GLN A 321 -33.05 4.16 11.16
N GLY A 322 -33.92 3.28 10.74
CA GLY A 322 -35.31 3.61 10.39
C GLY A 322 -36.04 2.37 9.88
N ALA A 323 -37.32 2.50 9.56
CA ALA A 323 -38.10 1.43 8.98
C ALA A 323 -37.78 1.29 7.49
N ASP A 324 -37.56 0.06 7.01
CA ASP A 324 -37.28 -0.24 5.60
C ASP A 324 -38.52 -0.12 4.70
N VAL A 325 -39.71 -0.13 5.28
CA VAL A 325 -40.98 -0.06 4.56
C VAL A 325 -41.79 1.14 5.05
N LEU A 326 -42.15 2.02 4.11
CA LEU A 326 -43.04 3.12 4.37
C LEU A 326 -44.47 2.58 4.39
N SER A 327 -45.14 2.62 5.57
CA SER A 327 -46.53 2.25 5.74
C SER A 327 -47.34 3.49 6.04
N ASN A 328 -47.50 4.38 5.04
CA ASN A 328 -48.28 5.60 5.23
C ASN A 328 -49.76 5.38 4.81
N GLN A 329 -50.65 5.98 5.59
CA GLN A 329 -52.09 6.15 5.25
C GLN A 329 -52.32 7.59 4.83
N GLY A 330 -52.12 7.88 3.52
CA GLY A 330 -52.14 9.25 2.99
C GLY A 330 -50.73 9.88 2.95
N TYR A 331 -50.63 11.15 2.57
CA TYR A 331 -49.39 11.88 2.37
C TYR A 331 -49.27 13.14 3.21
N ASP A 332 -50.05 13.25 4.27
CA ASP A 332 -49.91 14.33 5.27
C ASP A 332 -48.60 14.15 6.01
N ILE A 333 -47.82 15.23 6.21
CA ILE A 333 -46.61 15.24 7.02
C ILE A 333 -46.90 15.90 8.35
N THR A 334 -46.90 15.11 9.41
CA THR A 334 -47.19 15.60 10.77
C THR A 334 -45.93 15.61 11.60
N PHE A 335 -45.58 16.78 12.12
CA PHE A 335 -44.57 16.95 13.16
C PHE A 335 -45.28 16.98 14.51
N SER A 336 -44.82 16.16 15.45
CA SER A 336 -45.40 16.07 16.81
C SER A 336 -44.26 16.17 17.81
N HIS A 337 -44.21 17.26 18.57
CA HIS A 337 -43.22 17.53 19.59
C HIS A 337 -41.78 17.32 19.15
N VAL A 338 -41.45 17.75 17.92
CA VAL A 338 -40.12 17.53 17.31
C VAL A 338 -39.12 18.52 17.86
N GLY A 339 -38.04 17.99 18.43
CA GLY A 339 -36.84 18.72 18.79
C GLY A 339 -35.64 18.28 17.91
N PHE A 340 -34.79 19.22 17.55
CA PHE A 340 -33.60 18.92 16.75
C PHE A 340 -32.39 19.77 17.15
N ALA A 341 -31.20 19.11 17.19
CA ALA A 341 -29.91 19.75 17.39
C ALA A 341 -28.85 19.08 16.48
N TYR A 342 -27.89 19.85 15.97
CA TYR A 342 -26.74 19.31 15.27
C TYR A 342 -25.68 18.83 16.27
N GLY A 343 -25.43 17.53 16.31
CA GLY A 343 -24.42 16.93 17.20
C GLY A 343 -24.73 17.22 18.68
N ASN A 344 -23.74 17.69 19.43
CA ASN A 344 -23.87 18.07 20.84
C ASN A 344 -24.11 19.60 21.04
N GLY A 345 -24.55 20.29 19.98
CA GLY A 345 -24.75 21.74 19.97
C GLY A 345 -26.08 22.22 20.56
N GLU A 346 -26.34 23.52 20.42
CA GLU A 346 -27.61 24.11 20.83
C GLU A 346 -28.79 23.50 20.09
N THR A 347 -29.91 23.33 20.82
CA THR A 347 -31.17 22.86 20.26
C THR A 347 -31.72 23.91 19.31
N ILE A 348 -31.82 23.58 18.01
CA ILE A 348 -32.31 24.49 16.96
C ILE A 348 -33.81 24.48 16.88
N LEU A 349 -34.44 23.30 16.96
CA LEU A 349 -35.88 23.14 17.01
C LEU A 349 -36.28 22.67 18.41
N LYS A 350 -37.25 23.34 19.01
CA LYS A 350 -37.75 23.03 20.35
C LYS A 350 -39.26 22.82 20.25
N ASP A 351 -39.70 21.58 20.50
CA ASP A 351 -41.11 21.23 20.66
C ASP A 351 -42.05 21.71 19.51
N ILE A 352 -41.63 21.43 18.29
CA ILE A 352 -42.38 21.86 17.09
C ILE A 352 -43.47 20.84 16.74
N SER A 353 -44.69 21.33 16.64
CA SER A 353 -45.86 20.54 16.24
C SER A 353 -46.68 21.25 15.17
N PHE A 354 -46.85 20.64 14.01
CA PHE A 354 -47.74 21.08 12.94
C PHE A 354 -48.00 19.96 11.94
N THR A 355 -48.98 20.14 11.05
CA THR A 355 -49.30 19.19 9.97
C THR A 355 -49.31 19.91 8.64
N ALA A 356 -48.47 19.45 7.70
CA ALA A 356 -48.51 19.84 6.30
C ALA A 356 -49.45 18.87 5.57
N LYS A 357 -50.59 19.36 5.10
CA LYS A 357 -51.64 18.54 4.47
C LYS A 357 -51.29 18.20 3.02
N GLN A 358 -51.62 16.99 2.58
CA GLN A 358 -51.54 16.57 1.22
C GLN A 358 -52.35 17.52 0.30
N GLY A 359 -51.77 17.89 -0.85
CA GLY A 359 -52.39 18.76 -1.83
C GLY A 359 -52.46 20.24 -1.45
N ALA A 360 -51.95 20.63 -0.27
CA ALA A 360 -51.84 22.01 0.17
C ALA A 360 -50.39 22.51 0.16
N VAL A 361 -50.20 23.82 -0.04
CA VAL A 361 -48.88 24.46 0.05
C VAL A 361 -48.70 24.91 1.49
N THR A 362 -47.66 24.39 2.14
CA THR A 362 -47.23 24.79 3.47
C THR A 362 -45.94 25.61 3.37
N ALA A 363 -45.95 26.87 3.77
CA ALA A 363 -44.82 27.76 3.75
C ALA A 363 -44.19 27.90 5.12
N LEU A 364 -42.87 27.58 5.23
CA LEU A 364 -42.08 27.83 6.44
C LEU A 364 -41.43 29.21 6.34
N VAL A 365 -41.95 30.19 7.12
CA VAL A 365 -41.50 31.60 7.13
C VAL A 365 -40.72 31.92 8.39
N GLY A 366 -39.64 32.74 8.25
CA GLY A 366 -38.86 33.19 9.37
C GLY A 366 -37.58 33.88 8.90
N SER A 367 -36.88 34.56 9.83
CA SER A 367 -35.61 35.23 9.55
C SER A 367 -34.51 34.23 9.07
N SER A 368 -33.44 34.73 8.46
CA SER A 368 -32.30 33.88 8.11
C SER A 368 -31.72 33.29 9.41
N GLY A 369 -31.38 31.99 9.40
CA GLY A 369 -30.88 31.29 10.61
C GLY A 369 -31.94 30.80 11.58
N SER A 370 -33.26 31.00 11.33
CA SER A 370 -34.32 30.57 12.24
C SER A 370 -34.64 29.06 12.27
N GLY A 371 -33.75 28.21 11.76
CA GLY A 371 -33.92 26.75 11.82
C GLY A 371 -34.90 26.14 10.81
N LYS A 372 -35.16 26.81 9.66
CA LYS A 372 -36.06 26.26 8.61
C LYS A 372 -35.46 25.09 7.85
N GLN A 373 -34.14 25.07 7.63
CA GLN A 373 -33.47 23.99 6.89
C GLN A 373 -33.63 22.60 7.55
N PRO A 374 -33.55 22.41 8.85
CA PRO A 374 -33.70 21.09 9.48
C PRO A 374 -35.05 20.39 9.24
N PHE A 375 -36.07 21.08 8.76
CA PHE A 375 -37.35 20.46 8.37
C PHE A 375 -37.29 19.77 7.00
N LEU A 376 -36.25 20.08 6.16
CA LEU A 376 -36.14 19.64 4.80
C LEU A 376 -35.05 18.56 4.63
N VAL A 377 -34.28 18.31 5.66
CA VAL A 377 -33.16 17.36 5.74
C VAL A 377 -33.44 16.31 6.80
#